data_e47958a0d6bf8b82ed16ab6e2ed369ae
#
_entry.id   e47958a0d6bf8b82ed16ab6e2ed369ae
#
_cell.length_a   1.000
_cell.length_b   1.000
_cell.length_c   1.000
_cell.angle_alpha   90.00
_cell.angle_beta   90.00
_cell.angle_gamma   90.00
#
_symmetry.space_group_name_H-M   'P 1'
#
loop_
_entity.id
_entity.type
_entity.pdbx_description
1 polymer ?
#
loop_
_entity_poly.entity_id
_entity_poly.type
_entity_poly.pdbx_seq_one_letter_code
_entity_poly.pdbx_strand_id
1 'polypeptide(L)'
;MSRILPQSWSSAGVHPVSAPNKLGRIGVAETVRAAEHPKVIAIGECGLDYHYGADAKAEQKEMFARHIEAAGITGLPLMIHQREAEDDMLDMLRRGAEKFGGLAGVIHCFTSMQAFADAVRELGFYISASGIVTFKSGADVAAVFASYPADKILIETDSPYLAPVPYRGKTNEPAFVAKTAEKIAAIKGLTIEETARITTDNFFKLYRKAKR
;
A
#
# COMPACT_ATOMS: atom_id res chain seq x y z
N MET A 1 -1.89 -15.54 22.33
CA MET A 1 -2.53 -15.81 21.02
C MET A 1 -3.61 -14.78 20.80
N SER A 2 -3.39 -13.79 19.94
CA SER A 2 -4.44 -12.85 19.55
C SER A 2 -5.50 -13.62 18.73
N ARG A 3 -6.76 -13.55 19.16
CA ARG A 3 -7.87 -14.07 18.36
C ARG A 3 -7.94 -13.25 17.08
N ILE A 4 -7.46 -13.80 15.96
CA ILE A 4 -7.66 -13.19 14.65
C ILE A 4 -9.16 -13.15 14.38
N LEU A 5 -9.71 -11.96 14.22
CA LEU A 5 -11.11 -11.81 13.87
C LEU A 5 -11.39 -12.55 12.54
N PRO A 6 -12.57 -13.16 12.37
CA PRO A 6 -12.88 -13.94 11.17
C PRO A 6 -12.64 -13.17 9.86
N GLN A 7 -12.89 -11.87 9.86
CA GLN A 7 -12.77 -10.97 8.69
C GLN A 7 -11.44 -10.19 8.67
N SER A 8 -10.40 -10.61 9.40
CA SER A 8 -9.08 -9.99 9.33
C SER A 8 -8.14 -10.80 8.47
N TRP A 9 -7.29 -10.09 7.73
CA TRP A 9 -6.20 -10.63 6.93
C TRP A 9 -4.89 -9.96 7.33
N SER A 10 -3.78 -10.48 6.83
CA SER A 10 -2.45 -9.93 7.05
C SER A 10 -1.65 -9.90 5.74
N SER A 11 -0.57 -9.15 5.76
CA SER A 11 0.50 -9.25 4.78
C SER A 11 1.73 -9.90 5.43
N ALA A 12 2.66 -10.38 4.61
CA ALA A 12 3.94 -10.93 5.04
C ALA A 12 5.09 -10.16 4.37
N GLY A 13 5.91 -9.48 5.17
CA GLY A 13 7.01 -8.69 4.65
C GLY A 13 7.84 -8.02 5.74
N VAL A 14 8.78 -7.19 5.30
CA VAL A 14 9.68 -6.40 6.14
C VAL A 14 9.60 -4.95 5.71
N HIS A 15 9.15 -4.09 6.63
CA HIS A 15 9.12 -2.63 6.40
C HIS A 15 10.53 -2.10 6.08
N PRO A 16 10.69 -1.17 5.12
CA PRO A 16 12.00 -0.71 4.65
C PRO A 16 12.93 -0.23 5.76
N VAL A 17 12.46 0.50 6.74
CA VAL A 17 13.26 0.97 7.89
C VAL A 17 13.83 -0.21 8.73
N SER A 18 13.20 -1.37 8.67
CA SER A 18 13.66 -2.58 9.37
C SER A 18 14.61 -3.45 8.53
N ALA A 19 14.81 -3.13 7.26
CA ALA A 19 15.61 -3.93 6.33
C ALA A 19 17.02 -4.24 6.85
N PRO A 20 17.83 -3.27 7.36
CA PRO A 20 19.18 -3.53 7.82
C PRO A 20 19.26 -4.64 8.88
N ASN A 21 18.25 -4.69 9.76
CA ASN A 21 18.22 -5.66 10.87
C ASN A 21 17.66 -7.03 10.48
N LYS A 22 17.14 -7.17 9.27
CA LYS A 22 16.41 -8.37 8.82
C LYS A 22 17.02 -9.08 7.62
N LEU A 23 17.90 -8.43 6.85
CA LEU A 23 18.52 -8.98 5.64
C LEU A 23 19.17 -10.35 5.86
N GLY A 24 19.86 -10.54 6.97
CA GLY A 24 20.49 -11.80 7.30
C GLY A 24 19.54 -12.93 7.75
N ARG A 25 18.26 -12.65 7.93
CA ARG A 25 17.27 -13.60 8.50
C ARG A 25 16.08 -13.85 7.62
N ILE A 26 15.67 -12.87 6.80
CA ILE A 26 14.47 -12.95 5.97
C ILE A 26 14.89 -12.91 4.50
N GLY A 27 14.75 -14.03 3.85
CA GLY A 27 14.96 -14.18 2.42
C GLY A 27 13.63 -14.39 1.67
N VAL A 28 13.76 -14.68 0.38
CA VAL A 28 12.59 -15.00 -0.47
C VAL A 28 11.84 -16.21 0.06
N ALA A 29 12.56 -17.28 0.44
CA ALA A 29 11.95 -18.53 0.90
C ALA A 29 11.13 -18.34 2.19
N GLU A 30 11.62 -17.54 3.16
CA GLU A 30 10.89 -17.22 4.39
C GLU A 30 9.62 -16.45 4.11
N THR A 31 9.69 -15.48 3.19
CA THR A 31 8.54 -14.66 2.78
C THR A 31 7.49 -15.50 2.04
N VAL A 32 7.92 -16.35 1.11
CA VAL A 32 7.03 -17.28 0.37
C VAL A 32 6.34 -18.23 1.35
N ARG A 33 7.09 -18.85 2.26
CA ARG A 33 6.52 -19.75 3.28
C ARG A 33 5.50 -19.04 4.18
N ALA A 34 5.77 -17.81 4.62
CA ALA A 34 4.80 -17.02 5.38
C ALA A 34 3.53 -16.72 4.58
N ALA A 35 3.66 -16.52 3.28
CA ALA A 35 2.57 -16.25 2.35
C ALA A 35 1.65 -17.46 2.11
N GLU A 36 2.07 -18.69 2.44
CA GLU A 36 1.22 -19.89 2.36
C GLU A 36 0.03 -19.84 3.33
N HIS A 37 0.19 -19.12 4.45
CA HIS A 37 -0.89 -19.02 5.44
C HIS A 37 -2.17 -18.44 4.80
N PRO A 38 -3.36 -19.05 5.02
CA PRO A 38 -4.60 -18.66 4.34
C PRO A 38 -5.05 -17.22 4.61
N LYS A 39 -4.63 -16.64 5.71
CA LYS A 39 -4.92 -15.24 6.07
C LYS A 39 -3.91 -14.22 5.53
N VAL A 40 -2.81 -14.67 4.92
CA VAL A 40 -1.84 -13.78 4.27
C VAL A 40 -2.28 -13.54 2.84
N ILE A 41 -2.64 -12.30 2.53
CA ILE A 41 -3.24 -11.91 1.24
C ILE A 41 -2.34 -10.99 0.41
N ALA A 42 -1.20 -10.56 0.95
CA ALA A 42 -0.24 -9.67 0.28
C ALA A 42 1.19 -9.94 0.76
N ILE A 43 2.16 -9.56 -0.07
CA ILE A 43 3.56 -9.43 0.30
C ILE A 43 3.79 -7.99 0.74
N GLY A 44 4.11 -7.78 1.99
CA GLY A 44 4.29 -6.44 2.57
C GLY A 44 4.09 -6.44 4.10
N GLU A 45 4.20 -5.32 4.74
CA GLU A 45 4.58 -4.03 4.17
C GLU A 45 6.05 -4.09 3.74
N CYS A 46 6.35 -3.62 2.52
CA CYS A 46 7.68 -3.65 1.93
C CYS A 46 7.89 -2.36 1.11
N GLY A 47 9.07 -2.12 0.61
CA GLY A 47 9.30 -0.95 -0.24
C GLY A 47 10.53 -0.15 0.15
N LEU A 48 10.48 1.17 -0.03
CA LEU A 48 11.60 2.10 0.17
C LEU A 48 11.16 3.32 0.99
N ASP A 49 11.99 3.71 1.97
CA ASP A 49 11.85 4.92 2.77
C ASP A 49 13.19 5.63 2.86
N TYR A 50 13.37 6.69 2.08
CA TYR A 50 14.59 7.48 2.09
C TYR A 50 14.51 8.69 3.02
N HIS A 51 13.36 8.89 3.64
CA HIS A 51 13.18 9.91 4.66
C HIS A 51 13.75 9.46 6.02
N TYR A 52 13.31 8.31 6.51
CA TYR A 52 13.75 7.75 7.80
C TYR A 52 14.93 6.79 7.70
N GLY A 53 15.20 6.26 6.53
CA GLY A 53 16.22 5.23 6.29
C GLY A 53 17.21 5.60 5.20
N ALA A 54 17.56 6.89 5.07
CA ALA A 54 18.47 7.37 4.02
C ALA A 54 19.84 6.68 4.00
N ASP A 55 20.37 6.30 5.16
CA ASP A 55 21.67 5.64 5.31
C ASP A 55 21.66 4.16 4.93
N ALA A 56 20.47 3.57 4.72
CA ALA A 56 20.28 2.14 4.46
C ALA A 56 19.63 1.85 3.10
N LYS A 57 19.85 2.71 2.11
CA LYS A 57 19.23 2.57 0.78
C LYS A 57 19.57 1.24 0.10
N ALA A 58 20.81 0.77 0.24
CA ALA A 58 21.24 -0.48 -0.37
C ALA A 58 20.51 -1.69 0.23
N GLU A 59 20.41 -1.76 1.55
CA GLU A 59 19.73 -2.81 2.28
C GLU A 59 18.22 -2.79 2.01
N GLN A 60 17.62 -1.61 1.93
CA GLN A 60 16.21 -1.46 1.57
C GLN A 60 15.94 -1.97 0.16
N LYS A 61 16.77 -1.59 -0.83
CA LYS A 61 16.64 -2.08 -2.22
C LYS A 61 16.81 -3.59 -2.30
N GLU A 62 17.79 -4.15 -1.59
CA GLU A 62 17.99 -5.60 -1.55
C GLU A 62 16.77 -6.31 -0.94
N MET A 63 16.27 -5.82 0.20
CA MET A 63 15.08 -6.39 0.83
C MET A 63 13.85 -6.26 -0.05
N PHE A 64 13.65 -5.11 -0.70
CA PHE A 64 12.51 -4.91 -1.60
C PHE A 64 12.60 -5.81 -2.84
N ALA A 65 13.79 -6.04 -3.40
CA ALA A 65 13.97 -7.00 -4.49
C ALA A 65 13.55 -8.42 -4.09
N ARG A 66 13.84 -8.86 -2.85
CA ARG A 66 13.37 -10.15 -2.31
C ARG A 66 11.85 -10.21 -2.21
N HIS A 67 11.19 -9.11 -1.84
CA HIS A 67 9.72 -9.05 -1.78
C HIS A 67 9.08 -9.06 -3.17
N ILE A 68 9.67 -8.36 -4.15
CA ILE A 68 9.24 -8.43 -5.55
C ILE A 68 9.34 -9.88 -6.06
N GLU A 69 10.44 -10.56 -5.75
CA GLU A 69 10.61 -11.96 -6.14
C GLU A 69 9.58 -12.88 -5.46
N ALA A 70 9.34 -12.70 -4.16
CA ALA A 70 8.32 -13.45 -3.44
C ALA A 70 6.91 -13.19 -4.01
N ALA A 71 6.59 -11.95 -4.39
CA ALA A 71 5.33 -11.60 -5.04
C ALA A 71 5.20 -12.27 -6.41
N GLY A 72 6.27 -12.28 -7.21
CA GLY A 72 6.30 -12.97 -8.50
C GLY A 72 6.10 -14.49 -8.38
N ILE A 73 6.69 -15.13 -7.37
CA ILE A 73 6.55 -16.58 -7.10
C ILE A 73 5.14 -16.92 -6.61
N THR A 74 4.61 -16.13 -5.67
CA THR A 74 3.33 -16.44 -5.01
C THR A 74 2.11 -15.93 -5.78
N GLY A 75 2.29 -14.98 -6.69
CA GLY A 75 1.21 -14.26 -7.35
C GLY A 75 0.42 -13.33 -6.42
N LEU A 76 0.88 -13.13 -5.17
CA LEU A 76 0.24 -12.21 -4.24
C LEU A 76 0.62 -10.76 -4.55
N PRO A 77 -0.31 -9.81 -4.36
CA PRO A 77 -0.02 -8.40 -4.58
C PRO A 77 0.98 -7.85 -3.55
N LEU A 78 1.76 -6.87 -3.99
CA LEU A 78 2.65 -6.08 -3.13
C LEU A 78 1.85 -5.03 -2.36
N MET A 79 2.12 -4.88 -1.06
CA MET A 79 1.69 -3.74 -0.24
C MET A 79 2.91 -2.88 0.03
N ILE A 80 2.98 -1.74 -0.67
CA ILE A 80 4.22 -0.98 -0.85
C ILE A 80 4.19 0.30 -0.02
N HIS A 81 5.17 0.45 0.86
CA HIS A 81 5.59 1.70 1.46
C HIS A 81 6.52 2.45 0.51
N GLN A 82 6.22 3.71 0.23
CA GLN A 82 7.07 4.57 -0.58
C GLN A 82 7.18 5.96 0.06
N ARG A 83 8.40 6.40 0.32
CA ARG A 83 8.67 7.74 0.82
C ARG A 83 10.01 8.28 0.31
N GLU A 84 9.95 9.36 -0.48
CA GLU A 84 11.12 10.04 -1.05
C GLU A 84 12.05 9.10 -1.86
N ALA A 85 11.48 8.10 -2.55
CA ALA A 85 12.20 7.04 -3.25
C ALA A 85 11.60 6.69 -4.63
N GLU A 86 10.92 7.65 -5.27
CA GLU A 86 10.11 7.44 -6.49
C GLU A 86 10.89 6.78 -7.63
N ASP A 87 12.09 7.28 -7.95
CA ASP A 87 12.87 6.81 -9.09
C ASP A 87 13.33 5.36 -8.91
N ASP A 88 13.93 5.04 -7.76
CA ASP A 88 14.36 3.68 -7.45
C ASP A 88 13.15 2.73 -7.35
N MET A 89 12.05 3.19 -6.79
CA MET A 89 10.80 2.43 -6.71
C MET A 89 10.30 2.05 -8.10
N LEU A 90 10.18 3.02 -9.01
CA LEU A 90 9.71 2.78 -10.37
C LEU A 90 10.63 1.86 -11.17
N ASP A 91 11.95 2.05 -11.07
CA ASP A 91 12.92 1.18 -11.71
C ASP A 91 12.77 -0.27 -11.25
N MET A 92 12.68 -0.49 -9.93
CA MET A 92 12.54 -1.83 -9.36
C MET A 92 11.20 -2.49 -9.73
N LEU A 93 10.10 -1.74 -9.72
CA LEU A 93 8.78 -2.26 -10.11
C LEU A 93 8.70 -2.60 -11.60
N ARG A 94 9.29 -1.79 -12.47
CA ARG A 94 9.36 -2.07 -13.92
C ARG A 94 10.13 -3.35 -14.21
N ARG A 95 11.34 -3.49 -13.63
CA ARG A 95 12.15 -4.72 -13.76
C ARG A 95 11.44 -5.95 -13.21
N GLY A 96 10.77 -5.80 -12.08
CA GLY A 96 9.96 -6.89 -11.50
C GLY A 96 8.79 -7.28 -12.41
N ALA A 97 8.08 -6.30 -12.95
CA ALA A 97 6.98 -6.54 -13.87
C ALA A 97 7.45 -7.22 -15.16
N GLU A 98 8.59 -6.80 -15.72
CA GLU A 98 9.21 -7.44 -16.87
C GLU A 98 9.60 -8.90 -16.58
N LYS A 99 10.27 -9.13 -15.44
CA LYS A 99 10.74 -10.48 -15.03
C LYS A 99 9.59 -11.48 -14.85
N PHE A 100 8.46 -11.04 -14.30
CA PHE A 100 7.35 -11.93 -13.89
C PHE A 100 6.11 -11.81 -14.78
N GLY A 101 6.17 -11.07 -15.88
CA GLY A 101 5.02 -10.88 -16.78
C GLY A 101 3.90 -10.02 -16.19
N GLY A 102 4.24 -9.14 -15.25
CA GLY A 102 3.36 -8.25 -14.53
C GLY A 102 3.43 -8.45 -13.02
N LEU A 103 3.12 -7.40 -12.29
CA LEU A 103 2.98 -7.40 -10.83
C LEU A 103 1.66 -6.72 -10.48
N ALA A 104 1.04 -7.17 -9.40
CA ALA A 104 -0.09 -6.46 -8.80
C ALA A 104 0.35 -5.83 -7.47
N GLY A 105 -0.25 -4.71 -7.08
CA GLY A 105 0.05 -4.10 -5.79
C GLY A 105 -0.65 -2.78 -5.55
N VAL A 106 -0.38 -2.23 -4.38
CA VAL A 106 -0.84 -0.91 -3.95
C VAL A 106 0.33 -0.13 -3.39
N ILE A 107 0.45 1.13 -3.78
CA ILE A 107 1.24 2.10 -3.03
C ILE A 107 0.34 2.54 -1.87
N HIS A 108 0.60 1.99 -0.68
CA HIS A 108 -0.21 2.29 0.49
C HIS A 108 0.12 3.68 1.04
N CYS A 109 -0.83 4.29 1.73
CA CYS A 109 -0.69 5.63 2.31
C CYS A 109 -0.07 6.64 1.33
N PHE A 110 -0.64 6.72 0.11
CA PHE A 110 -0.06 7.49 -0.99
C PHE A 110 0.10 8.98 -0.64
N THR A 111 1.33 9.48 -0.76
CA THR A 111 1.69 10.87 -0.45
C THR A 111 2.61 11.52 -1.50
N SER A 112 2.82 10.85 -2.62
CA SER A 112 3.72 11.32 -3.68
C SER A 112 3.01 12.23 -4.70
N MET A 113 3.75 12.61 -5.75
CA MET A 113 3.30 13.54 -6.78
C MET A 113 2.58 12.84 -7.93
N GLN A 114 1.86 13.63 -8.74
CA GLN A 114 1.09 13.17 -9.91
C GLN A 114 1.93 12.32 -10.86
N ALA A 115 3.17 12.73 -11.17
CA ALA A 115 4.03 11.98 -12.08
C ALA A 115 4.30 10.54 -11.61
N PHE A 116 4.51 10.34 -10.32
CA PHE A 116 4.68 9.01 -9.75
C PHE A 116 3.36 8.22 -9.79
N ALA A 117 2.23 8.86 -9.48
CA ALA A 117 0.92 8.23 -9.58
C ALA A 117 0.62 7.74 -11.01
N ASP A 118 0.91 8.57 -12.02
CA ASP A 118 0.72 8.20 -13.44
C ASP A 118 1.60 7.00 -13.82
N ALA A 119 2.87 6.99 -13.40
CA ALA A 119 3.78 5.90 -13.72
C ALA A 119 3.37 4.58 -13.05
N VAL A 120 2.92 4.58 -11.78
CA VAL A 120 2.44 3.34 -11.13
C VAL A 120 1.08 2.90 -11.67
N ARG A 121 0.25 3.84 -12.16
CA ARG A 121 -0.99 3.52 -12.87
C ARG A 121 -0.72 2.75 -14.17
N GLU A 122 0.28 3.16 -14.96
CA GLU A 122 0.70 2.46 -16.17
C GLU A 122 1.13 1.01 -15.88
N LEU A 123 1.74 0.78 -14.73
CA LEU A 123 2.06 -0.56 -14.23
C LEU A 123 0.86 -1.33 -13.66
N GLY A 124 -0.34 -0.72 -13.62
CA GLY A 124 -1.57 -1.34 -13.16
C GLY A 124 -1.78 -1.32 -11.65
N PHE A 125 -0.93 -0.61 -10.89
CA PHE A 125 -1.02 -0.54 -9.44
C PHE A 125 -2.21 0.27 -8.95
N TYR A 126 -2.62 -0.02 -7.71
CA TYR A 126 -3.56 0.76 -6.93
C TYR A 126 -2.79 1.80 -6.11
N ILE A 127 -3.50 2.85 -5.70
CA ILE A 127 -3.04 3.76 -4.62
C ILE A 127 -4.08 3.77 -3.50
N SER A 128 -3.64 3.95 -2.27
CA SER A 128 -4.58 4.01 -1.15
C SER A 128 -4.55 5.35 -0.43
N ALA A 129 -5.74 5.85 -0.13
CA ALA A 129 -5.95 7.12 0.56
C ALA A 129 -6.05 6.89 2.06
N SER A 130 -5.13 7.51 2.82
CA SER A 130 -5.18 7.60 4.28
C SER A 130 -5.82 8.90 4.75
N GLY A 131 -5.84 9.12 6.07
CA GLY A 131 -6.35 10.36 6.66
C GLY A 131 -5.72 11.65 6.12
N ILE A 132 -4.51 11.57 5.54
CA ILE A 132 -3.78 12.71 4.95
C ILE A 132 -4.62 13.45 3.90
N VAL A 133 -5.42 12.74 3.11
CA VAL A 133 -6.26 13.34 2.08
C VAL A 133 -7.26 14.36 2.64
N THR A 134 -7.54 14.30 3.95
CA THR A 134 -8.45 15.23 4.65
C THR A 134 -7.74 16.49 5.19
N PHE A 135 -6.40 16.50 5.18
CA PHE A 135 -5.63 17.58 5.78
C PHE A 135 -5.53 18.79 4.85
N LYS A 136 -5.42 20.00 5.42
CA LYS A 136 -5.14 21.20 4.62
C LYS A 136 -3.82 21.09 3.85
N SER A 137 -2.79 20.51 4.47
CA SER A 137 -1.49 20.24 3.85
C SER A 137 -1.51 19.09 2.84
N GLY A 138 -2.61 18.34 2.74
CA GLY A 138 -2.79 17.22 1.82
C GLY A 138 -3.48 17.62 0.50
N ALA A 139 -3.56 18.90 0.17
CA ALA A 139 -4.27 19.36 -1.03
C ALA A 139 -3.69 18.78 -2.33
N ASP A 140 -2.36 18.70 -2.44
CA ASP A 140 -1.68 18.15 -3.62
C ASP A 140 -1.97 16.65 -3.75
N VAL A 141 -1.96 15.91 -2.62
CA VAL A 141 -2.35 14.50 -2.58
C VAL A 141 -3.81 14.32 -3.00
N ALA A 142 -4.72 15.18 -2.50
CA ALA A 142 -6.13 15.15 -2.89
C ALA A 142 -6.32 15.40 -4.40
N ALA A 143 -5.50 16.26 -5.02
CA ALA A 143 -5.53 16.50 -6.46
C ALA A 143 -5.11 15.24 -7.25
N VAL A 144 -4.13 14.47 -6.77
CA VAL A 144 -3.76 13.18 -7.37
C VAL A 144 -4.96 12.22 -7.33
N PHE A 145 -5.63 12.09 -6.20
CA PHE A 145 -6.82 11.22 -6.11
C PHE A 145 -7.95 11.69 -7.02
N ALA A 146 -8.09 13.00 -7.29
CA ALA A 146 -9.10 13.52 -8.22
C ALA A 146 -8.89 12.96 -9.65
N SER A 147 -7.64 12.85 -10.10
CA SER A 147 -7.29 12.37 -11.46
C SER A 147 -7.16 10.85 -11.54
N TYR A 148 -6.82 10.15 -10.45
CA TYR A 148 -6.58 8.70 -10.46
C TYR A 148 -7.89 7.92 -10.69
N PRO A 149 -7.88 6.81 -11.47
CA PRO A 149 -9.09 6.04 -11.75
C PRO A 149 -9.74 5.50 -10.48
N ALA A 150 -11.05 5.69 -10.30
CA ALA A 150 -11.76 5.28 -9.09
C ALA A 150 -11.69 3.76 -8.84
N ASP A 151 -11.62 2.95 -9.91
CA ASP A 151 -11.48 1.50 -9.86
C ASP A 151 -10.05 1.02 -9.48
N LYS A 152 -9.15 1.95 -9.20
CA LYS A 152 -7.77 1.72 -8.72
C LYS A 152 -7.47 2.43 -7.39
N ILE A 153 -8.48 2.94 -6.70
CA ILE A 153 -8.34 3.59 -5.40
C ILE A 153 -8.78 2.64 -4.28
N LEU A 154 -7.96 2.55 -3.24
CA LEU A 154 -8.31 1.98 -1.94
C LEU A 154 -8.38 3.09 -0.89
N ILE A 155 -8.98 2.78 0.25
CA ILE A 155 -9.00 3.64 1.43
C ILE A 155 -8.47 2.88 2.64
N GLU A 156 -7.79 3.58 3.53
CA GLU A 156 -7.19 3.01 4.72
C GLU A 156 -7.16 3.98 5.88
N THR A 157 -6.69 3.54 7.03
CA THR A 157 -6.48 4.38 8.21
C THR A 157 -5.02 4.67 8.50
N ASP A 158 -4.14 3.70 8.34
CA ASP A 158 -2.77 3.68 8.87
C ASP A 158 -2.73 3.85 10.40
N SER A 159 -3.75 3.28 11.08
CA SER A 159 -3.86 3.37 12.54
C SER A 159 -2.65 2.75 13.25
N PRO A 160 -2.13 3.38 14.31
CA PRO A 160 -2.72 4.46 15.12
C PRO A 160 -2.37 5.89 14.64
N TYR A 161 -1.77 6.04 13.47
CA TYR A 161 -1.30 7.30 12.90
C TYR A 161 -2.36 7.96 12.02
N LEU A 162 -2.09 9.21 11.59
CA LEU A 162 -2.78 9.91 10.53
C LEU A 162 -4.31 10.06 10.70
N ALA A 163 -4.78 10.23 11.96
CA ALA A 163 -6.21 10.43 12.21
C ALA A 163 -6.79 11.54 11.29
N PRO A 164 -7.86 11.25 10.53
CA PRO A 164 -8.46 12.21 9.59
C PRO A 164 -9.15 13.36 10.31
N VAL A 165 -9.41 14.45 9.60
CA VAL A 165 -10.27 15.52 10.10
C VAL A 165 -11.69 14.96 10.29
N PRO A 166 -12.39 15.26 11.41
CA PRO A 166 -12.04 16.22 12.46
C PRO A 166 -11.19 15.67 13.63
N TYR A 167 -10.67 14.46 13.52
CA TYR A 167 -9.99 13.75 14.62
C TYR A 167 -8.48 14.01 14.69
N ARG A 168 -7.94 14.96 13.91
CA ARG A 168 -6.51 15.33 13.94
C ARG A 168 -6.00 15.53 15.37
N GLY A 169 -4.79 14.97 15.65
CA GLY A 169 -4.17 15.04 16.96
C GLY A 169 -4.64 13.97 17.97
N LYS A 170 -5.61 13.14 17.60
CA LYS A 170 -6.02 11.95 18.36
C LYS A 170 -5.35 10.70 17.81
N THR A 171 -5.33 9.64 18.61
CA THR A 171 -4.99 8.30 18.12
C THR A 171 -6.01 7.89 17.05
N ASN A 172 -5.52 7.46 15.89
CA ASN A 172 -6.39 6.98 14.82
C ASN A 172 -6.88 5.56 15.14
N GLU A 173 -8.06 5.23 14.63
CA GLU A 173 -8.70 3.92 14.80
C GLU A 173 -9.40 3.47 13.50
N PRO A 174 -9.61 2.16 13.28
CA PRO A 174 -10.19 1.65 12.03
C PRO A 174 -11.53 2.30 11.64
N ALA A 175 -12.37 2.67 12.62
CA ALA A 175 -13.67 3.31 12.38
C ALA A 175 -13.55 4.67 11.67
N PHE A 176 -12.41 5.36 11.82
CA PHE A 176 -12.21 6.68 11.21
C PHE A 176 -11.97 6.62 9.70
N VAL A 177 -11.79 5.42 9.11
CA VAL A 177 -11.74 5.26 7.64
C VAL A 177 -12.96 5.87 6.94
N ALA A 178 -14.11 5.92 7.62
CA ALA A 178 -15.32 6.57 7.10
C ALA A 178 -15.07 8.03 6.70
N LYS A 179 -14.22 8.77 7.42
CA LYS A 179 -13.87 10.17 7.09
C LYS A 179 -12.97 10.27 5.86
N THR A 180 -12.10 9.30 5.65
CA THR A 180 -11.34 9.17 4.41
C THR A 180 -12.27 8.87 3.23
N ALA A 181 -13.24 7.96 3.40
CA ALA A 181 -14.25 7.65 2.39
C ALA A 181 -15.09 8.89 2.02
N GLU A 182 -15.60 9.64 3.00
CA GLU A 182 -16.33 10.91 2.79
C GLU A 182 -15.51 11.89 1.92
N LYS A 183 -14.22 12.01 2.22
CA LYS A 183 -13.33 12.91 1.47
C LYS A 183 -13.10 12.42 0.03
N ILE A 184 -12.86 11.12 -0.18
CA ILE A 184 -12.70 10.56 -1.53
C ILE A 184 -14.01 10.67 -2.32
N ALA A 185 -15.17 10.45 -1.69
CA ALA A 185 -16.48 10.66 -2.32
C ALA A 185 -16.61 12.08 -2.85
N ALA A 186 -16.32 13.09 -2.02
CA ALA A 186 -16.35 14.51 -2.41
C ALA A 186 -15.36 14.83 -3.55
N ILE A 187 -14.14 14.28 -3.51
CA ILE A 187 -13.11 14.48 -4.55
C ILE A 187 -13.56 13.88 -5.89
N LYS A 188 -14.21 12.71 -5.87
CA LYS A 188 -14.63 11.98 -7.07
C LYS A 188 -16.03 12.38 -7.58
N GLY A 189 -16.77 13.20 -6.84
CA GLY A 189 -18.16 13.52 -7.17
C GLY A 189 -19.09 12.30 -7.05
N LEU A 190 -18.81 11.41 -6.10
CA LEU A 190 -19.55 10.17 -5.85
C LEU A 190 -20.32 10.30 -4.52
N THR A 191 -21.32 9.44 -4.33
CA THR A 191 -21.91 9.24 -3.00
C THR A 191 -20.96 8.43 -2.10
N ILE A 192 -21.21 8.46 -0.79
CA ILE A 192 -20.44 7.66 0.18
C ILE A 192 -20.66 6.16 -0.08
N GLU A 193 -21.90 5.77 -0.40
CA GLU A 193 -22.27 4.39 -0.71
C GLU A 193 -21.55 3.88 -1.97
N GLU A 194 -21.50 4.70 -3.04
CA GLU A 194 -20.76 4.36 -4.26
C GLU A 194 -19.29 4.22 -3.97
N THR A 195 -18.70 5.14 -3.20
CA THR A 195 -17.29 5.10 -2.81
C THR A 195 -16.99 3.84 -2.00
N ALA A 196 -17.81 3.52 -1.00
CA ALA A 196 -17.66 2.31 -0.19
C ALA A 196 -17.74 1.05 -1.05
N ARG A 197 -18.71 0.98 -1.98
CA ARG A 197 -18.85 -0.15 -2.91
C ARG A 197 -17.62 -0.28 -3.82
N ILE A 198 -17.19 0.80 -4.46
CA ILE A 198 -16.07 0.79 -5.40
C ILE A 198 -14.77 0.38 -4.69
N THR A 199 -14.46 0.98 -3.54
CA THR A 199 -13.23 0.66 -2.81
C THR A 199 -13.25 -0.74 -2.23
N THR A 200 -14.41 -1.26 -1.81
CA THR A 200 -14.58 -2.66 -1.39
C THR A 200 -14.38 -3.62 -2.57
N ASP A 201 -14.97 -3.32 -3.72
CA ASP A 201 -14.78 -4.13 -4.93
C ASP A 201 -13.31 -4.13 -5.38
N ASN A 202 -12.64 -2.98 -5.31
CA ASN A 202 -11.20 -2.85 -5.59
C ASN A 202 -10.36 -3.70 -4.64
N PHE A 203 -10.69 -3.70 -3.34
CA PHE A 203 -10.01 -4.53 -2.36
C PHE A 203 -10.08 -6.02 -2.75
N PHE A 204 -11.25 -6.56 -3.05
CA PHE A 204 -11.40 -7.95 -3.43
C PHE A 204 -10.87 -8.28 -4.83
N LYS A 205 -10.79 -7.31 -5.74
CA LYS A 205 -10.10 -7.46 -7.04
C LYS A 205 -8.59 -7.57 -6.86
N LEU A 206 -8.00 -6.77 -5.99
CA LEU A 206 -6.57 -6.78 -5.72
C LEU A 206 -6.19 -8.00 -4.87
N TYR A 207 -6.87 -8.20 -3.76
CA TYR A 207 -6.54 -9.24 -2.77
C TYR A 207 -7.38 -10.52 -3.00
N ARG A 208 -7.12 -11.20 -4.11
CA ARG A 208 -7.93 -12.36 -4.56
C ARG A 208 -8.00 -13.52 -3.56
N LYS A 209 -7.06 -13.61 -2.63
CA LYS A 209 -7.05 -14.62 -1.56
C LYS A 209 -8.01 -14.26 -0.43
N ALA A 210 -8.40 -13.00 -0.29
CA ALA A 210 -9.47 -12.56 0.61
C ALA A 210 -10.83 -12.99 0.05
N LYS A 211 -11.65 -13.58 0.91
CA LYS A 211 -13.03 -13.97 0.56
C LYS A 211 -14.02 -13.05 1.26
N ARG A 212 -15.10 -12.66 0.54
CA ARG A 212 -16.24 -11.92 1.13
C ARG A 212 -16.96 -12.75 2.17
#